data_abf9e7196eec647af9cc2f4e10b9a3f0
#
_entry.id   abf9e7196eec647af9cc2f4e10b9a3f0
#
_cell.length_a   1.000
_cell.length_b   1.000
_cell.length_c   1.000
_cell.angle_alpha   90.00
_cell.angle_beta   90.00
_cell.angle_gamma   90.00
#
_symmetry.space_group_name_H-M   'P 1'
#
loop_
_entity.id
_entity.type
_entity.pdbx_description
1 polymer ?
#
loop_
_entity_poly.entity_id
_entity_poly.type
_entity_poly.pdbx_seq_one_letter_code
_entity_poly.pdbx_strand_id
1 'polypeptide(L)'
;MFKLKWLVVLFWFVIAVQPSFADDRAKLLGIWQIVSYEWENQATDIRLPVMGKNPTGYMIFTPEGRMMVIIMAEGRKAPSTDQDRVALFNSMFAYTGMYRLEGDKYITKLDVAWHPARVGTELVRFFRFDGDRLQLISDWMPGTSAAGAMGRVITNWERAK
;
A
#
# COMPACT_ATOMS: atom_id res chain seq x y z
N MET A 1 -47.71 47.77 -27.13
CA MET A 1 -46.33 47.41 -27.52
C MET A 1 -45.62 46.81 -26.27
N PHE A 2 -45.63 45.48 -26.12
CA PHE A 2 -44.92 44.80 -25.05
C PHE A 2 -43.53 44.37 -25.56
N LYS A 3 -42.48 44.90 -24.93
CA LYS A 3 -41.08 44.49 -25.21
C LYS A 3 -40.75 43.31 -24.33
N LEU A 4 -40.68 42.12 -24.93
CA LEU A 4 -40.25 40.88 -24.29
C LEU A 4 -38.71 40.89 -24.17
N LYS A 5 -38.21 41.01 -22.92
CA LYS A 5 -36.78 40.93 -22.62
C LYS A 5 -36.40 39.45 -22.49
N TRP A 6 -35.61 38.97 -23.42
CA TRP A 6 -35.01 37.62 -23.34
C TRP A 6 -33.89 37.62 -22.31
N LEU A 7 -34.08 36.87 -21.23
CA LEU A 7 -33.07 36.62 -20.19
C LEU A 7 -32.28 35.37 -20.64
N VAL A 8 -31.07 35.56 -21.13
CA VAL A 8 -30.12 34.49 -21.44
C VAL A 8 -29.47 34.08 -20.13
N VAL A 9 -29.89 32.92 -19.58
CA VAL A 9 -29.24 32.29 -18.42
C VAL A 9 -28.08 31.42 -18.94
N LEU A 10 -26.86 31.93 -18.77
CA LEU A 10 -25.64 31.14 -19.04
C LEU A 10 -25.46 30.12 -17.93
N PHE A 11 -25.73 28.84 -18.23
CA PHE A 11 -25.43 27.72 -17.34
C PHE A 11 -23.93 27.40 -17.44
N TRP A 12 -23.18 27.78 -16.42
CA TRP A 12 -21.78 27.33 -16.27
C TRP A 12 -21.76 25.87 -15.88
N PHE A 13 -21.43 25.00 -16.85
CA PHE A 13 -21.16 23.57 -16.57
C PHE A 13 -19.77 23.48 -15.94
N VAL A 14 -19.70 23.33 -14.61
CA VAL A 14 -18.47 22.96 -13.92
C VAL A 14 -18.23 21.49 -14.20
N ILE A 15 -17.35 21.19 -15.15
CA ILE A 15 -16.86 19.82 -15.39
C ILE A 15 -15.93 19.50 -14.23
N ALA A 16 -16.44 18.79 -13.23
CA ALA A 16 -15.60 18.17 -12.20
C ALA A 16 -14.76 17.10 -12.89
N VAL A 17 -13.46 17.36 -13.12
CA VAL A 17 -12.50 16.37 -13.58
C VAL A 17 -12.29 15.39 -12.44
N GLN A 18 -12.99 14.26 -12.51
CA GLN A 18 -12.73 13.15 -11.59
C GLN A 18 -11.43 12.46 -12.04
N PRO A 19 -10.48 12.18 -11.13
CA PRO A 19 -9.30 11.39 -11.48
C PRO A 19 -9.75 10.03 -12.03
N SER A 20 -9.32 9.73 -13.23
CA SER A 20 -9.67 8.48 -13.90
C SER A 20 -8.85 7.34 -13.28
N PHE A 21 -9.46 6.19 -13.04
CA PHE A 21 -8.77 4.95 -12.62
C PHE A 21 -7.58 4.58 -13.51
N ALA A 22 -7.60 4.99 -14.78
CA ALA A 22 -6.50 4.82 -15.70
C ALA A 22 -5.26 5.64 -15.31
N ASP A 23 -5.44 6.84 -14.75
CA ASP A 23 -4.36 7.70 -14.27
C ASP A 23 -3.71 7.13 -13.01
N ASP A 24 -4.50 6.61 -12.06
CA ASP A 24 -3.97 6.01 -10.84
C ASP A 24 -3.22 4.69 -11.12
N ARG A 25 -3.69 3.90 -12.08
CA ARG A 25 -2.94 2.72 -12.55
C ARG A 25 -1.59 3.12 -13.13
N ALA A 26 -1.56 4.12 -14.00
CA ALA A 26 -0.31 4.61 -14.60
C ALA A 26 0.67 5.13 -13.54
N LYS A 27 0.17 5.82 -12.52
CA LYS A 27 0.96 6.30 -11.39
C LYS A 27 1.52 5.17 -10.53
N LEU A 28 0.82 4.05 -10.36
CA LEU A 28 1.34 2.90 -9.60
C LEU A 28 2.48 2.18 -10.32
N LEU A 29 2.49 2.13 -11.66
CA LEU A 29 3.48 1.38 -12.44
C LEU A 29 4.91 1.77 -12.10
N GLY A 30 5.80 0.78 -12.10
CA GLY A 30 7.24 0.94 -11.90
C GLY A 30 7.73 0.41 -10.56
N ILE A 31 8.91 0.89 -10.13
CA ILE A 31 9.63 0.41 -8.96
C ILE A 31 9.54 1.44 -7.85
N TRP A 32 9.17 0.97 -6.68
CA TRP A 32 9.04 1.76 -5.44
C TRP A 32 10.01 1.22 -4.39
N GLN A 33 10.74 2.10 -3.72
CA GLN A 33 11.60 1.78 -2.60
C GLN A 33 10.88 2.11 -1.30
N ILE A 34 10.97 1.22 -0.30
CA ILE A 34 10.38 1.44 1.02
C ILE A 34 11.10 2.58 1.75
N VAL A 35 10.32 3.47 2.39
CA VAL A 35 10.81 4.53 3.27
C VAL A 35 10.51 4.18 4.72
N SER A 36 9.29 3.73 5.02
CA SER A 36 8.91 3.31 6.38
C SER A 36 7.87 2.20 6.35
N TYR A 37 7.86 1.40 7.42
CA TYR A 37 6.87 0.37 7.68
C TYR A 37 6.42 0.48 9.14
N GLU A 38 5.18 0.89 9.35
CA GLU A 38 4.65 1.21 10.67
C GLU A 38 3.40 0.39 10.96
N TRP A 39 3.22 0.06 12.23
CA TRP A 39 1.97 -0.46 12.78
C TRP A 39 1.30 0.64 13.59
N GLU A 40 0.08 1.00 13.23
CA GLU A 40 -0.74 1.98 13.95
C GLU A 40 -1.76 1.24 14.83
N ASN A 41 -1.74 1.53 16.13
CA ASN A 41 -2.70 0.98 17.08
C ASN A 41 -4.02 1.77 17.00
N GLN A 42 -5.15 1.07 16.84
CA GLN A 42 -6.46 1.70 16.65
C GLN A 42 -6.94 2.50 17.87
N ALA A 43 -6.62 2.05 19.08
CA ALA A 43 -7.13 2.67 20.32
C ALA A 43 -6.32 3.89 20.74
N THR A 44 -5.04 3.98 20.35
CA THR A 44 -4.11 5.01 20.83
C THR A 44 -3.55 5.90 19.73
N ASP A 45 -3.80 5.57 18.46
CA ASP A 45 -3.20 6.19 17.27
C ASP A 45 -1.65 6.18 17.26
N ILE A 46 -1.03 5.43 18.20
CA ILE A 46 0.42 5.32 18.27
C ILE A 46 0.92 4.46 17.11
N ARG A 47 1.95 4.97 16.40
CA ARG A 47 2.66 4.29 15.33
C ARG A 47 4.00 3.76 15.80
N LEU A 48 4.27 2.50 15.51
CA LEU A 48 5.52 1.83 15.86
C LEU A 48 6.21 1.32 14.59
N PRO A 49 7.51 1.57 14.41
CA PRO A 49 8.27 1.09 13.27
C PRO A 49 8.64 -0.39 13.44
N VAL A 50 7.70 -1.28 13.12
CA VAL A 50 7.83 -2.73 13.36
C VAL A 50 8.88 -3.44 12.50
N MET A 51 9.42 -2.77 11.49
CA MET A 51 10.55 -3.25 10.66
C MET A 51 11.84 -2.45 10.92
N GLY A 52 11.94 -1.74 12.05
CA GLY A 52 13.00 -0.78 12.33
C GLY A 52 12.75 0.59 11.70
N LYS A 53 13.67 1.53 11.94
CA LYS A 53 13.56 2.90 11.42
C LYS A 53 13.90 3.00 9.93
N ASN A 54 14.80 2.12 9.47
CA ASN A 54 15.32 2.10 8.11
C ASN A 54 15.13 0.71 7.48
N PRO A 55 13.89 0.27 7.20
CA PRO A 55 13.65 -0.98 6.49
C PRO A 55 14.21 -0.90 5.08
N THR A 56 14.53 -2.04 4.47
CA THR A 56 14.96 -2.11 3.08
C THR A 56 14.00 -2.95 2.27
N GLY A 57 13.76 -2.60 1.02
CA GLY A 57 12.87 -3.38 0.17
C GLY A 57 12.33 -2.62 -1.02
N TYR A 58 11.71 -3.37 -1.90
CA TYR A 58 11.16 -2.85 -3.15
C TYR A 58 9.78 -3.43 -3.40
N MET A 59 8.98 -2.63 -4.08
CA MET A 59 7.69 -3.02 -4.63
C MET A 59 7.65 -2.65 -6.11
N ILE A 60 7.13 -3.55 -6.93
CA ILE A 60 7.06 -3.39 -8.38
C ILE A 60 5.62 -3.60 -8.81
N PHE A 61 5.12 -2.68 -9.64
CA PHE A 61 3.87 -2.85 -10.37
C PHE A 61 4.16 -2.89 -11.87
N THR A 62 3.68 -3.92 -12.55
CA THR A 62 3.88 -4.10 -13.99
C THR A 62 2.64 -3.74 -14.81
N PRO A 63 2.80 -3.37 -16.08
CA PRO A 63 1.67 -3.08 -16.97
C PRO A 63 0.72 -4.25 -17.15
N GLU A 64 1.21 -5.50 -17.04
CA GLU A 64 0.44 -6.72 -17.18
C GLU A 64 -0.48 -6.99 -15.99
N GLY A 65 -0.39 -6.16 -14.93
CA GLY A 65 -1.21 -6.29 -13.73
C GLY A 65 -0.62 -7.18 -12.65
N ARG A 66 0.68 -7.47 -12.71
CA ARG A 66 1.39 -8.16 -11.63
C ARG A 66 2.04 -7.16 -10.70
N MET A 67 1.95 -7.43 -9.41
CA MET A 67 2.76 -6.74 -8.42
C MET A 67 3.66 -7.73 -7.66
N MET A 68 4.80 -7.23 -7.19
CA MET A 68 5.72 -7.96 -6.35
C MET A 68 6.23 -7.02 -5.25
N VAL A 69 6.41 -7.55 -4.05
CA VAL A 69 7.02 -6.81 -2.94
C VAL A 69 7.96 -7.71 -2.17
N ILE A 70 9.07 -7.14 -1.73
CA ILE A 70 9.98 -7.72 -0.75
C ILE A 70 10.37 -6.62 0.23
N ILE A 71 10.22 -6.86 1.54
CA ILE A 71 10.63 -5.95 2.60
C ILE A 71 11.40 -6.71 3.66
N MET A 72 12.50 -6.11 4.10
CA MET A 72 13.36 -6.64 5.14
C MET A 72 13.50 -5.61 6.27
N ALA A 73 13.43 -6.09 7.50
CA ALA A 73 13.68 -5.26 8.67
C ALA A 73 15.14 -4.79 8.72
N GLU A 74 15.36 -3.66 9.38
CA GLU A 74 16.68 -3.13 9.67
C GLU A 74 17.52 -4.08 10.52
N GLY A 75 18.84 -4.07 10.35
CA GLY A 75 19.77 -4.75 11.24
C GLY A 75 19.85 -6.27 11.13
N ARG A 76 19.32 -6.87 10.05
CA ARG A 76 19.43 -8.32 9.81
C ARG A 76 20.87 -8.77 9.71
N LYS A 77 21.20 -9.91 10.36
CA LYS A 77 22.52 -10.53 10.35
C LYS A 77 22.41 -11.98 9.87
N ALA A 78 23.53 -12.54 9.40
CA ALA A 78 23.60 -13.96 9.09
C ALA A 78 23.29 -14.81 10.35
N PRO A 79 22.45 -15.87 10.26
CA PRO A 79 22.08 -16.67 11.40
C PRO A 79 23.21 -17.61 11.81
N SER A 80 23.41 -17.75 13.11
CA SER A 80 24.33 -18.72 13.70
C SER A 80 23.61 -19.88 14.41
N THR A 81 22.35 -19.66 14.78
CA THR A 81 21.51 -20.63 15.51
C THR A 81 20.18 -20.83 14.80
N ASP A 82 19.42 -21.84 15.20
CA ASP A 82 18.06 -22.05 14.68
C ASP A 82 17.11 -20.94 15.15
N GLN A 83 17.33 -20.39 16.33
CA GLN A 83 16.55 -19.26 16.83
C GLN A 83 16.79 -18.01 15.98
N ASP A 84 18.02 -17.78 15.53
CA ASP A 84 18.32 -16.69 14.59
C ASP A 84 17.62 -16.90 13.25
N ARG A 85 17.49 -18.15 12.76
CA ARG A 85 16.75 -18.46 11.53
C ARG A 85 15.26 -18.16 11.68
N VAL A 86 14.67 -18.47 12.82
CA VAL A 86 13.27 -18.11 13.12
C VAL A 86 13.10 -16.58 13.15
N ALA A 87 14.02 -15.88 13.82
CA ALA A 87 13.99 -14.42 13.86
C ALA A 87 14.14 -13.80 12.46
N LEU A 88 15.02 -14.34 11.62
CA LEU A 88 15.16 -13.92 10.23
C LEU A 88 13.91 -14.18 9.41
N PHE A 89 13.25 -15.32 9.58
CA PHE A 89 11.99 -15.60 8.91
C PHE A 89 10.93 -14.52 9.25
N ASN A 90 10.83 -14.12 10.51
CA ASN A 90 9.87 -13.13 10.98
C ASN A 90 10.24 -11.67 10.66
N SER A 91 11.49 -11.42 10.25
CA SER A 91 12.01 -10.07 9.97
C SER A 91 11.96 -9.68 8.50
N MET A 92 11.26 -10.44 7.67
CA MET A 92 11.00 -10.09 6.28
C MET A 92 9.65 -10.62 5.84
N PHE A 93 9.17 -10.11 4.73
CA PHE A 93 8.13 -10.76 3.95
C PHE A 93 8.31 -10.46 2.47
N ALA A 94 7.80 -11.38 1.66
CA ALA A 94 7.76 -11.24 0.22
C ALA A 94 6.49 -11.90 -0.31
N TYR A 95 5.90 -11.31 -1.32
CA TYR A 95 4.80 -11.92 -2.05
C TYR A 95 4.66 -11.29 -3.44
N THR A 96 3.98 -12.01 -4.31
CA THR A 96 3.58 -11.53 -5.63
C THR A 96 2.19 -12.06 -5.97
N GLY A 97 1.55 -11.42 -6.93
CA GLY A 97 0.25 -11.83 -7.44
C GLY A 97 -0.29 -10.84 -8.47
N MET A 98 -1.41 -11.19 -9.06
CA MET A 98 -2.14 -10.29 -9.96
C MET A 98 -2.93 -9.28 -9.14
N TYR A 99 -2.86 -8.00 -9.50
CA TYR A 99 -3.59 -6.95 -8.82
C TYR A 99 -4.67 -6.32 -9.73
N ARG A 100 -5.72 -5.83 -9.08
CA ARG A 100 -6.77 -5.01 -9.69
C ARG A 100 -7.00 -3.74 -8.84
N LEU A 101 -7.48 -2.69 -9.47
CA LEU A 101 -7.85 -1.44 -8.79
C LEU A 101 -9.36 -1.40 -8.54
N GLU A 102 -9.73 -0.95 -7.36
CA GLU A 102 -11.12 -0.68 -6.97
C GLU A 102 -11.17 0.62 -6.14
N GLY A 103 -11.50 1.74 -6.80
CA GLY A 103 -11.48 3.04 -6.15
C GLY A 103 -10.07 3.44 -5.69
N ASP A 104 -9.96 3.77 -4.41
CA ASP A 104 -8.73 4.18 -3.73
C ASP A 104 -7.89 3.01 -3.19
N LYS A 105 -8.19 1.78 -3.62
CA LYS A 105 -7.48 0.58 -3.20
C LYS A 105 -7.06 -0.29 -4.38
N TYR A 106 -6.00 -1.06 -4.16
CA TYR A 106 -5.70 -2.21 -5.00
C TYR A 106 -5.85 -3.50 -4.19
N ILE A 107 -6.24 -4.55 -4.89
CA ILE A 107 -6.44 -5.89 -4.34
C ILE A 107 -5.53 -6.84 -5.10
N THR A 108 -4.65 -7.52 -4.38
CA THR A 108 -3.72 -8.50 -4.96
C THR A 108 -4.17 -9.91 -4.61
N LYS A 109 -4.43 -10.74 -5.63
CA LYS A 109 -4.60 -12.19 -5.47
C LYS A 109 -3.21 -12.83 -5.42
N LEU A 110 -2.80 -13.32 -4.25
CA LEU A 110 -1.45 -13.84 -4.03
C LEU A 110 -1.31 -15.25 -4.63
N ASP A 111 -0.33 -15.44 -5.51
CA ASP A 111 0.03 -16.73 -6.10
C ASP A 111 1.35 -17.29 -5.54
N VAL A 112 2.25 -16.41 -5.07
CA VAL A 112 3.46 -16.78 -4.35
C VAL A 112 3.62 -15.87 -3.12
N ALA A 113 3.96 -16.43 -1.97
CA ALA A 113 4.19 -15.69 -0.75
C ALA A 113 5.24 -16.36 0.14
N TRP A 114 6.01 -15.53 0.85
CA TRP A 114 6.98 -15.96 1.86
C TRP A 114 6.32 -16.81 2.94
N HIS A 115 5.13 -16.41 3.42
CA HIS A 115 4.35 -17.19 4.36
C HIS A 115 3.32 -18.04 3.60
N PRO A 116 3.43 -19.39 3.63
CA PRO A 116 2.60 -20.26 2.81
C PRO A 116 1.09 -20.09 2.99
N ALA A 117 0.64 -19.77 4.21
CA ALA A 117 -0.78 -19.56 4.50
C ALA A 117 -1.40 -18.32 3.78
N ARG A 118 -0.58 -17.47 3.16
CA ARG A 118 -1.07 -16.33 2.37
C ARG A 118 -1.32 -16.68 0.91
N VAL A 119 -0.79 -17.77 0.41
CA VAL A 119 -1.02 -18.19 -0.98
C VAL A 119 -2.50 -18.46 -1.20
N GLY A 120 -3.05 -17.93 -2.29
CA GLY A 120 -4.46 -18.04 -2.61
C GLY A 120 -5.38 -17.03 -1.91
N THR A 121 -4.86 -16.21 -0.98
CA THR A 121 -5.65 -15.14 -0.35
C THR A 121 -5.65 -13.83 -1.16
N GLU A 122 -6.54 -12.92 -0.84
CA GLU A 122 -6.53 -11.56 -1.35
C GLU A 122 -5.99 -10.60 -0.30
N LEU A 123 -5.17 -9.66 -0.74
CA LEU A 123 -4.57 -8.64 0.09
C LEU A 123 -5.02 -7.26 -0.39
N VAL A 124 -5.74 -6.55 0.47
CA VAL A 124 -6.26 -5.20 0.20
C VAL A 124 -5.29 -4.16 0.71
N ARG A 125 -5.04 -3.11 -0.08
CA ARG A 125 -4.28 -1.92 0.31
C ARG A 125 -4.94 -0.68 -0.25
N PHE A 126 -5.31 0.23 0.62
CA PHE A 126 -5.64 1.59 0.24
C PHE A 126 -4.36 2.33 -0.12
N PHE A 127 -4.42 3.15 -1.16
CA PHE A 127 -3.26 3.91 -1.60
C PHE A 127 -3.56 5.41 -1.68
N ARG A 128 -2.54 6.20 -1.41
CA ARG A 128 -2.57 7.65 -1.55
C ARG A 128 -1.25 8.12 -2.14
N PHE A 129 -1.33 8.99 -3.14
CA PHE A 129 -0.17 9.67 -3.68
C PHE A 129 0.00 11.04 -3.02
N ASP A 130 1.25 11.41 -2.75
CA ASP A 130 1.69 12.74 -2.36
C ASP A 130 2.93 13.09 -3.18
N GLY A 131 2.72 13.73 -4.35
CA GLY A 131 3.76 13.90 -5.36
C GLY A 131 4.33 12.55 -5.80
N ASP A 132 5.66 12.40 -5.67
CA ASP A 132 6.38 11.16 -6.02
C ASP A 132 6.40 10.12 -4.89
N ARG A 133 5.61 10.34 -3.84
CA ARG A 133 5.47 9.42 -2.72
C ARG A 133 4.17 8.64 -2.82
N LEU A 134 4.21 7.41 -2.36
CA LEU A 134 3.07 6.52 -2.27
C LEU A 134 2.92 6.04 -0.83
N GLN A 135 1.77 6.27 -0.23
CA GLN A 135 1.40 5.68 1.05
C GLN A 135 0.42 4.54 0.82
N LEU A 136 0.68 3.41 1.46
CA LEU A 136 -0.22 2.26 1.48
C LEU A 136 -0.70 1.99 2.90
N ILE A 137 -2.00 1.71 3.03
CA ILE A 137 -2.67 1.48 4.31
C ILE A 137 -3.44 0.16 4.20
N SER A 138 -3.29 -0.72 5.18
CA SER A 138 -4.13 -1.93 5.29
C SER A 138 -5.48 -1.62 5.93
N ASP A 139 -6.40 -2.57 5.82
CA ASP A 139 -7.55 -2.62 6.73
C ASP A 139 -7.09 -2.78 8.18
N TRP A 140 -7.99 -2.46 9.12
CA TRP A 140 -7.81 -2.77 10.53
C TRP A 140 -7.81 -4.29 10.73
N MET A 141 -6.81 -4.79 11.45
CA MET A 141 -6.64 -6.22 11.71
C MET A 141 -6.13 -6.46 13.12
N PRO A 142 -6.34 -7.65 13.70
CA PRO A 142 -5.72 -8.03 14.96
C PRO A 142 -4.20 -8.03 14.84
N GLY A 143 -3.51 -7.42 15.82
CA GLY A 143 -2.05 -7.47 15.92
C GLY A 143 -1.55 -8.85 16.31
N THR A 144 -0.30 -9.13 15.99
CA THR A 144 0.37 -10.40 16.33
C THR A 144 0.85 -10.47 17.78
N SER A 145 0.75 -9.38 18.54
CA SER A 145 1.10 -9.37 19.96
C SER A 145 0.06 -10.13 20.80
N ALA A 146 0.50 -10.67 21.93
CA ALA A 146 -0.36 -11.44 22.85
C ALA A 146 -1.62 -10.67 23.33
N ALA A 147 -1.62 -9.36 23.26
CA ALA A 147 -2.77 -8.51 23.60
C ALA A 147 -3.81 -8.36 22.50
N GLY A 148 -3.53 -8.86 21.27
CA GLY A 148 -4.49 -8.85 20.16
C GLY A 148 -5.04 -7.46 19.79
N ALA A 149 -4.34 -6.38 20.14
CA ALA A 149 -4.80 -5.02 19.87
C ALA A 149 -5.05 -4.82 18.38
N MET A 150 -6.21 -4.24 18.03
CA MET A 150 -6.52 -3.89 16.65
C MET A 150 -5.57 -2.81 16.16
N GLY A 151 -5.10 -2.96 14.93
CA GLY A 151 -4.22 -1.99 14.30
C GLY A 151 -4.20 -2.15 12.79
N ARG A 152 -3.40 -1.32 12.14
CA ARG A 152 -3.21 -1.38 10.69
C ARG A 152 -1.76 -1.13 10.32
N VAL A 153 -1.39 -1.62 9.17
CA VAL A 153 -0.07 -1.36 8.57
C VAL A 153 -0.14 -0.10 7.73
N ILE A 154 0.81 0.79 7.93
CA ILE A 154 1.04 1.96 7.08
C ILE A 154 2.46 1.85 6.55
N THR A 155 2.61 1.92 5.22
CA THR A 155 3.92 1.94 4.57
C THR A 155 4.04 3.15 3.66
N ASN A 156 5.22 3.77 3.68
CA ASN A 156 5.53 4.89 2.82
C ASN A 156 6.63 4.48 1.85
N TRP A 157 6.48 4.89 0.60
CA TRP A 157 7.30 4.52 -0.52
C TRP A 157 7.70 5.74 -1.34
N GLU A 158 8.85 5.68 -1.99
CA GLU A 158 9.30 6.66 -2.98
C GLU A 158 9.70 5.95 -4.26
N ARG A 159 9.74 6.69 -5.38
CA ARG A 159 10.23 6.14 -6.64
C ARG A 159 11.67 5.68 -6.49
N ALA A 160 11.95 4.43 -6.87
CA ALA A 160 13.33 3.96 -6.95
C ALA A 160 14.08 4.72 -8.05
N LYS A 161 15.30 5.12 -7.75
CA LYS A 161 16.21 5.81 -8.68
C LYS A 161 16.94 4.82 -9.56
#